data_fff063fd0b25892650f3935b4528723d
#
_entry.id   fff063fd0b25892650f3935b4528723d
#
_cell.length_a   1.000
_cell.length_b   1.000
_cell.length_c   1.000
_cell.angle_alpha   90.00
_cell.angle_beta   90.00
_cell.angle_gamma   90.00
#
_symmetry.space_group_name_H-M   'P 1'
#
loop_
_entity.id
_entity.type
_entity.pdbx_description
1 polymer ?
#
loop_
_entity_poly.entity_id
_entity_poly.type
_entity_poly.pdbx_seq_one_letter_code
_entity_poly.pdbx_strand_id
1 'polypeptide(L)'
;MRYAMAIDTLKCVGCSDCVVACQTENNVPIGYCRDWVVEVTDGTYPQLEIEIRSERCNHCDNSPCVRCCPTGASHYAEGGIVLVTHNRCIGCGACITSCPYDARYSHPDGYVDKCTFCIHRVEKGLMPACVAACPTKCMYFGDLDDPKSPVSMVLKNRKYKTLIPEAGTRPQLYFLI
;
A
#
# COMPACT_ATOMS: atom_id res chain seq x y z
N MET A 1 4.83 16.33 7.39
CA MET A 1 4.63 15.59 6.12
C MET A 1 4.37 14.12 6.44
N ARG A 2 3.29 13.58 5.92
CA ARG A 2 2.84 12.20 6.16
C ARG A 2 2.16 11.66 4.91
N TYR A 3 2.87 10.83 4.15
CA TYR A 3 2.34 10.28 2.91
C TYR A 3 1.25 9.24 3.15
N ALA A 4 0.20 9.31 2.34
CA ALA A 4 -0.91 8.36 2.36
C ALA A 4 -1.48 8.13 0.95
N MET A 5 -2.28 7.09 0.83
CA MET A 5 -3.00 6.76 -0.38
C MET A 5 -4.46 6.49 -0.06
N ALA A 6 -5.37 6.97 -0.91
CA ALA A 6 -6.78 6.60 -0.89
C ALA A 6 -7.15 5.96 -2.22
N ILE A 7 -7.95 4.91 -2.18
CA ILE A 7 -8.42 4.15 -3.34
C ILE A 7 -9.94 4.21 -3.38
N ASP A 8 -10.50 4.71 -4.47
CA ASP A 8 -11.94 4.77 -4.72
C ASP A 8 -12.42 3.40 -5.24
N THR A 9 -13.05 2.63 -4.37
CA THR A 9 -13.52 1.28 -4.71
C THR A 9 -14.65 1.29 -5.72
N LEU A 10 -15.41 2.41 -5.81
CA LEU A 10 -16.48 2.58 -6.80
C LEU A 10 -15.96 2.88 -8.22
N LYS A 11 -14.69 3.32 -8.33
CA LYS A 11 -14.03 3.61 -9.61
C LYS A 11 -13.05 2.53 -10.03
N CYS A 12 -12.64 1.66 -9.12
CA CYS A 12 -11.73 0.57 -9.44
C CYS A 12 -12.45 -0.48 -10.29
N VAL A 13 -11.88 -0.81 -11.45
CA VAL A 13 -12.44 -1.78 -12.40
C VAL A 13 -11.64 -3.10 -12.43
N GLY A 14 -10.70 -3.29 -11.52
CA GLY A 14 -9.93 -4.53 -11.42
C GLY A 14 -8.95 -4.80 -12.58
N CYS A 15 -8.59 -3.79 -13.38
CA CYS A 15 -7.79 -3.96 -14.60
C CYS A 15 -6.34 -4.46 -14.36
N SER A 16 -5.84 -4.43 -13.12
CA SER A 16 -4.47 -4.80 -12.73
C SER A 16 -3.34 -3.94 -13.30
N ASP A 17 -3.61 -2.83 -13.98
CA ASP A 17 -2.56 -1.93 -14.50
C ASP A 17 -1.64 -1.42 -13.39
N CYS A 18 -2.16 -1.22 -12.16
CA CYS A 18 -1.37 -0.87 -11.00
C CYS A 18 -0.33 -1.94 -10.66
N VAL A 19 -0.69 -3.22 -10.76
CA VAL A 19 0.20 -4.37 -10.49
C VAL A 19 1.32 -4.42 -11.52
N VAL A 20 0.97 -4.34 -12.81
CA VAL A 20 1.93 -4.35 -13.92
C VAL A 20 2.89 -3.15 -13.84
N ALA A 21 2.35 -1.96 -13.59
CA ALA A 21 3.17 -0.75 -13.42
C ALA A 21 4.12 -0.86 -12.23
N CYS A 22 3.67 -1.44 -11.12
CA CYS A 22 4.50 -1.65 -9.93
C CYS A 22 5.61 -2.66 -10.21
N GLN A 23 5.31 -3.77 -10.88
CA GLN A 23 6.29 -4.80 -11.25
C GLN A 23 7.38 -4.23 -12.15
N THR A 24 6.99 -3.48 -13.19
CA THR A 24 7.92 -2.86 -14.15
C THR A 24 8.80 -1.79 -13.50
N GLU A 25 8.19 -0.88 -12.72
CA GLU A 25 8.90 0.23 -12.09
C GLU A 25 9.91 -0.22 -11.03
N ASN A 26 9.57 -1.29 -10.30
CA ASN A 26 10.34 -1.71 -9.14
C ASN A 26 11.12 -3.02 -9.36
N ASN A 27 11.19 -3.52 -10.60
CA ASN A 27 11.84 -4.80 -10.96
C ASN A 27 11.41 -5.94 -10.03
N VAL A 28 10.10 -6.05 -9.75
CA VAL A 28 9.59 -7.12 -8.88
C VAL A 28 9.75 -8.46 -9.60
N PRO A 29 10.34 -9.47 -8.96
CA PRO A 29 10.58 -10.78 -9.60
C PRO A 29 9.28 -11.44 -10.06
N ILE A 30 9.36 -12.23 -11.13
CA ILE A 30 8.22 -13.01 -11.63
C ILE A 30 7.72 -13.96 -10.52
N GLY A 31 6.40 -14.01 -10.35
CA GLY A 31 5.73 -14.79 -9.29
C GLY A 31 5.55 -14.06 -7.97
N TYR A 32 6.05 -12.83 -7.85
CA TYR A 32 5.85 -11.97 -6.68
C TYR A 32 5.10 -10.70 -7.03
N CYS A 33 4.49 -10.05 -6.04
CA CYS A 33 3.82 -8.77 -6.22
C CYS A 33 4.00 -7.87 -4.97
N ARG A 34 4.01 -6.56 -5.18
CA ARG A 34 3.99 -5.54 -4.12
C ARG A 34 2.60 -4.95 -3.89
N ASP A 35 1.72 -5.14 -4.85
CA ASP A 35 0.29 -4.80 -4.81
C ASP A 35 -0.50 -5.85 -5.60
N TRP A 36 -1.77 -5.97 -5.30
CA TRP A 36 -2.69 -6.94 -5.91
C TRP A 36 -4.10 -6.37 -5.95
N VAL A 37 -4.94 -6.95 -6.77
CA VAL A 37 -6.36 -6.61 -6.84
C VAL A 37 -7.17 -7.68 -6.12
N VAL A 38 -8.10 -7.24 -5.28
CA VAL A 38 -9.03 -8.09 -4.55
C VAL A 38 -10.44 -7.80 -5.03
N GLU A 39 -11.21 -8.83 -5.25
CA GLU A 39 -12.63 -8.79 -5.50
C GLU A 39 -13.36 -9.50 -4.36
N VAL A 40 -14.24 -8.78 -3.67
CA VAL A 40 -15.02 -9.30 -2.54
C VAL A 40 -16.48 -9.22 -2.89
N THR A 41 -17.16 -10.36 -2.89
CA THR A 41 -18.61 -10.44 -3.04
C THR A 41 -19.24 -10.55 -1.66
N ASP A 42 -20.19 -9.68 -1.35
CA ASP A 42 -20.96 -9.68 -0.10
C ASP A 42 -22.46 -9.69 -0.38
N GLY A 43 -23.26 -9.96 0.66
CA GLY A 43 -24.70 -10.00 0.56
C GLY A 43 -25.28 -11.40 0.36
N THR A 44 -26.60 -11.45 0.11
CA THR A 44 -27.36 -12.70 -0.12
C THR A 44 -28.15 -12.56 -1.41
N TYR A 45 -28.13 -13.60 -2.24
CA TYR A 45 -28.90 -13.61 -3.48
C TYR A 45 -30.39 -13.25 -3.22
N PRO A 46 -30.99 -12.32 -4.02
CA PRO A 46 -30.44 -11.66 -5.21
C PRO A 46 -29.73 -10.32 -4.94
N GLN A 47 -29.58 -9.90 -3.70
CA GLN A 47 -28.91 -8.64 -3.31
C GLN A 47 -27.41 -8.91 -3.05
N LEU A 48 -26.66 -9.07 -4.14
CA LEU A 48 -25.20 -9.22 -4.09
C LEU A 48 -24.51 -7.89 -4.41
N GLU A 49 -23.47 -7.58 -3.66
CA GLU A 49 -22.59 -6.43 -3.90
C GLU A 49 -21.17 -6.92 -4.16
N ILE A 50 -20.49 -6.30 -5.11
CA ILE A 50 -19.09 -6.60 -5.42
C ILE A 50 -18.25 -5.36 -5.13
N GLU A 51 -17.23 -5.52 -4.29
CA GLU A 51 -16.22 -4.50 -4.06
C GLU A 51 -14.91 -4.92 -4.72
N ILE A 52 -14.39 -4.09 -5.62
CA ILE A 52 -13.08 -4.27 -6.25
C ILE A 52 -12.13 -3.24 -5.69
N ARG A 53 -10.97 -3.69 -5.19
CA ARG A 53 -9.96 -2.78 -4.64
C ARG A 53 -8.54 -3.28 -4.87
N SER A 54 -7.61 -2.36 -5.02
CA SER A 54 -6.19 -2.69 -5.07
C SER A 54 -5.59 -2.60 -3.66
N GLU A 55 -4.94 -3.65 -3.21
CA GLU A 55 -4.31 -3.74 -1.90
C GLU A 55 -2.78 -3.75 -2.01
N ARG A 56 -2.11 -3.31 -0.95
CA ARG A 56 -0.65 -3.22 -0.83
C ARG A 56 -0.24 -2.96 0.60
N CYS A 57 1.05 -2.75 0.84
CA CYS A 57 1.51 -2.29 2.15
C CYS A 57 0.78 -1.01 2.58
N ASN A 58 0.24 -1.03 3.79
CA ASN A 58 -0.54 0.09 4.34
C ASN A 58 0.33 1.20 4.95
N HIS A 59 1.65 1.08 4.94
CA HIS A 59 2.58 2.05 5.55
C HIS A 59 2.11 2.56 6.90
N CYS A 60 1.77 1.61 7.77
CA CYS A 60 1.15 1.86 9.07
C CYS A 60 1.98 2.79 9.95
N ASP A 61 1.33 3.73 10.62
CA ASP A 61 1.94 4.64 11.58
C ASP A 61 2.41 3.90 12.86
N ASN A 62 1.69 2.84 13.24
CA ASN A 62 2.06 1.91 14.31
C ASN A 62 2.42 0.55 13.69
N SER A 63 3.57 0.48 13.01
CA SER A 63 3.97 -0.69 12.21
C SER A 63 4.50 -1.84 13.06
N PRO A 64 3.80 -2.98 13.19
CA PRO A 64 4.33 -4.16 13.88
C PRO A 64 5.60 -4.70 13.22
N CYS A 65 5.68 -4.63 11.90
CA CYS A 65 6.80 -5.08 11.10
C CYS A 65 8.09 -4.23 11.28
N VAL A 66 8.00 -3.01 11.78
CA VAL A 66 9.16 -2.20 12.18
C VAL A 66 9.61 -2.60 13.57
N ARG A 67 8.65 -2.76 14.51
CA ARG A 67 8.95 -3.11 15.90
C ARG A 67 9.57 -4.50 16.07
N CYS A 68 9.20 -5.47 15.24
CA CYS A 68 9.70 -6.84 15.33
C CYS A 68 11.03 -7.06 14.60
N CYS A 69 11.57 -6.06 13.87
CA CYS A 69 12.75 -6.24 13.06
C CYS A 69 14.04 -6.23 13.92
N PRO A 70 14.76 -7.37 14.07
CA PRO A 70 15.90 -7.44 14.97
C PRO A 70 17.11 -6.63 14.51
N THR A 71 17.24 -6.39 13.20
CA THR A 71 18.35 -5.64 12.60
C THR A 71 18.01 -4.17 12.35
N GLY A 72 16.74 -3.76 12.57
CA GLY A 72 16.25 -2.45 12.16
C GLY A 72 16.26 -2.22 10.64
N ALA A 73 16.33 -3.29 9.86
CA ALA A 73 16.21 -3.20 8.38
C ALA A 73 14.85 -2.63 7.97
N SER A 74 13.77 -3.05 8.66
CA SER A 74 12.44 -2.44 8.49
C SER A 74 12.36 -1.19 9.37
N HIS A 75 12.13 -0.02 8.78
CA HIS A 75 12.19 1.28 9.47
C HIS A 75 11.23 2.28 8.84
N TYR A 76 11.03 3.40 9.54
CA TYR A 76 10.34 4.56 8.98
C TYR A 76 11.33 5.47 8.26
N ALA A 77 10.98 5.85 7.03
CA ALA A 77 11.63 6.91 6.27
C ALA A 77 10.85 8.23 6.41
N GLU A 78 11.33 9.26 5.74
CA GLU A 78 10.67 10.55 5.67
C GLU A 78 9.22 10.42 5.17
N GLY A 79 8.33 11.25 5.71
CA GLY A 79 6.91 11.19 5.37
C GLY A 79 6.16 9.96 5.91
N GLY A 80 6.73 9.23 6.88
CA GLY A 80 6.10 8.06 7.50
C GLY A 80 6.10 6.81 6.63
N ILE A 81 6.84 6.82 5.52
CA ILE A 81 6.95 5.67 4.63
C ILE A 81 7.74 4.55 5.32
N VAL A 82 7.16 3.37 5.40
CA VAL A 82 7.86 2.19 5.92
C VAL A 82 8.70 1.58 4.81
N LEU A 83 10.00 1.42 5.04
CA LEU A 83 10.96 0.83 4.10
C LEU A 83 11.65 -0.41 4.68
N VAL A 84 12.40 -1.10 3.83
CA VAL A 84 13.33 -2.16 4.19
C VAL A 84 14.68 -1.86 3.56
N THR A 85 15.72 -1.71 4.39
CA THR A 85 17.10 -1.59 3.92
C THR A 85 17.64 -2.99 3.64
N HIS A 86 17.79 -3.34 2.36
CA HIS A 86 18.06 -4.72 1.92
C HIS A 86 19.37 -5.27 2.50
N ASN A 87 20.46 -4.49 2.51
CA ASN A 87 21.76 -4.92 3.02
C ASN A 87 21.81 -5.11 4.57
N ARG A 88 20.79 -4.66 5.30
CA ARG A 88 20.59 -4.91 6.74
C ARG A 88 19.62 -6.05 7.00
N CYS A 89 18.86 -6.47 5.99
CA CYS A 89 17.87 -7.52 6.12
C CYS A 89 18.54 -8.90 6.12
N ILE A 90 18.28 -9.69 7.15
CA ILE A 90 18.79 -11.07 7.27
C ILE A 90 17.78 -12.13 6.80
N GLY A 91 16.68 -11.72 6.16
CA GLY A 91 15.66 -12.63 5.62
C GLY A 91 14.88 -13.45 6.65
N CYS A 92 14.89 -13.09 7.94
CA CYS A 92 14.30 -13.90 9.02
C CYS A 92 12.77 -14.06 8.97
N GLY A 93 12.05 -13.28 8.13
CA GLY A 93 10.61 -13.38 7.94
C GLY A 93 9.73 -12.84 9.07
N ALA A 94 10.28 -12.42 10.23
CA ALA A 94 9.48 -11.92 11.36
C ALA A 94 8.51 -10.78 10.98
N CYS A 95 8.92 -9.89 10.09
CA CYS A 95 8.08 -8.81 9.60
C CYS A 95 7.00 -9.25 8.60
N ILE A 96 7.14 -10.41 7.97
CA ILE A 96 6.08 -11.03 7.15
C ILE A 96 5.00 -11.54 8.09
N THR A 97 5.36 -12.38 9.06
CA THR A 97 4.43 -12.97 10.03
C THR A 97 3.70 -11.92 10.87
N SER A 98 4.34 -10.80 11.19
CA SER A 98 3.74 -9.72 11.98
C SER A 98 2.80 -8.79 11.20
N CYS A 99 2.77 -8.88 9.88
CA CYS A 99 1.95 -8.01 9.03
C CYS A 99 0.51 -8.52 8.96
N PRO A 100 -0.50 -7.81 9.48
CA PRO A 100 -1.88 -8.28 9.41
C PRO A 100 -2.49 -8.19 8.00
N TYR A 101 -1.80 -7.54 7.07
CA TYR A 101 -2.26 -7.31 5.69
C TYR A 101 -1.57 -8.20 4.66
N ASP A 102 -0.69 -9.10 5.09
CA ASP A 102 0.13 -9.97 4.22
C ASP A 102 0.88 -9.20 3.11
N ALA A 103 1.31 -7.99 3.40
CA ALA A 103 1.86 -7.05 2.41
C ALA A 103 3.38 -7.12 2.27
N ARG A 104 3.98 -8.28 2.55
CA ARG A 104 5.43 -8.53 2.47
C ARG A 104 5.71 -9.91 1.92
N TYR A 105 6.81 -10.04 1.19
CA TYR A 105 7.26 -11.33 0.68
C TYR A 105 8.78 -11.49 0.83
N SER A 106 9.25 -12.74 0.81
CA SER A 106 10.67 -13.05 0.74
C SER A 106 11.16 -12.93 -0.69
N HIS A 107 12.08 -12.00 -0.93
CA HIS A 107 12.70 -11.83 -2.23
C HIS A 107 13.68 -12.97 -2.50
N PRO A 108 13.84 -13.46 -3.77
CA PRO A 108 14.79 -14.52 -4.10
C PRO A 108 16.23 -14.23 -3.66
N ASP A 109 16.64 -12.97 -3.60
CA ASP A 109 17.97 -12.56 -3.14
C ASP A 109 18.14 -12.57 -1.61
N GLY A 110 17.18 -13.13 -0.86
CA GLY A 110 17.32 -13.39 0.58
C GLY A 110 16.91 -12.23 1.50
N TYR A 111 16.31 -11.18 1.02
CA TYR A 111 15.74 -10.11 1.84
C TYR A 111 14.20 -10.08 1.76
N VAL A 112 13.56 -9.33 2.64
CA VAL A 112 12.10 -9.11 2.58
C VAL A 112 11.80 -7.85 1.77
N ASP A 113 10.84 -7.94 0.86
CA ASP A 113 10.42 -6.81 0.04
C ASP A 113 8.92 -6.50 0.18
N LYS A 114 8.52 -5.30 -0.26
CA LYS A 114 7.17 -4.77 -0.21
C LYS A 114 7.02 -3.44 -0.96
N CYS A 115 5.80 -2.93 -1.07
CA CYS A 115 5.52 -1.59 -1.58
C CYS A 115 6.32 -0.52 -0.81
N THR A 116 6.91 0.45 -1.53
CA THR A 116 7.71 1.55 -1.00
C THR A 116 7.06 2.92 -1.23
N PHE A 117 5.78 2.98 -1.68
CA PHE A 117 5.15 4.16 -2.25
C PHE A 117 5.98 4.79 -3.39
N CYS A 118 6.86 3.99 -4.03
CA CYS A 118 7.80 4.46 -5.05
C CYS A 118 8.57 5.70 -4.58
N ILE A 119 9.18 5.65 -3.38
CA ILE A 119 9.87 6.79 -2.75
C ILE A 119 10.87 7.47 -3.72
N HIS A 120 11.57 6.68 -4.53
CA HIS A 120 12.51 7.16 -5.55
C HIS A 120 11.86 8.05 -6.64
N ARG A 121 10.54 7.92 -6.84
CA ARG A 121 9.75 8.81 -7.71
C ARG A 121 9.22 10.01 -6.93
N VAL A 122 8.70 9.75 -5.71
CA VAL A 122 8.08 10.78 -4.86
C VAL A 122 9.08 11.86 -4.49
N GLU A 123 10.33 11.51 -4.18
CA GLU A 123 11.44 12.46 -3.94
C GLU A 123 11.74 13.35 -5.14
N LYS A 124 11.38 12.93 -6.34
CA LYS A 124 11.50 13.71 -7.59
C LYS A 124 10.21 14.47 -7.94
N GLY A 125 9.23 14.52 -7.04
CA GLY A 125 7.93 15.15 -7.27
C GLY A 125 7.01 14.38 -8.22
N LEU A 126 7.30 13.11 -8.51
CA LEU A 126 6.48 12.25 -9.37
C LEU A 126 5.51 11.40 -8.54
N MET A 127 4.38 11.06 -9.12
CA MET A 127 3.43 10.12 -8.50
C MET A 127 3.99 8.68 -8.48
N PRO A 128 3.60 7.85 -7.49
CA PRO A 128 3.85 6.41 -7.54
C PRO A 128 3.39 5.81 -8.87
N ALA A 129 4.13 4.81 -9.39
CA ALA A 129 3.86 4.23 -10.70
C ALA A 129 2.42 3.72 -10.86
N CYS A 130 1.91 3.03 -9.83
CA CYS A 130 0.52 2.54 -9.81
C CYS A 130 -0.54 3.65 -9.88
N VAL A 131 -0.27 4.81 -9.26
CA VAL A 131 -1.17 5.98 -9.32
C VAL A 131 -1.15 6.59 -10.72
N ALA A 132 0.06 6.73 -11.29
CA ALA A 132 0.25 7.32 -12.62
C ALA A 132 -0.39 6.45 -13.73
N ALA A 133 -0.29 5.13 -13.60
CA ALA A 133 -0.81 4.17 -14.59
C ALA A 133 -2.33 3.93 -14.49
N CYS A 134 -2.98 4.29 -13.39
CA CYS A 134 -4.39 3.97 -13.16
C CYS A 134 -5.32 4.63 -14.21
N PRO A 135 -6.01 3.86 -15.09
CA PRO A 135 -6.80 4.42 -16.17
C PRO A 135 -8.06 5.13 -15.65
N THR A 136 -8.66 4.62 -14.58
CA THR A 136 -9.85 5.21 -13.96
C THR A 136 -9.54 6.32 -12.96
N LYS A 137 -8.23 6.57 -12.69
CA LYS A 137 -7.78 7.54 -11.70
C LYS A 137 -8.45 7.37 -10.33
N CYS A 138 -8.63 6.11 -9.93
CA CYS A 138 -9.25 5.78 -8.65
C CYS A 138 -8.29 5.92 -7.46
N MET A 139 -7.00 6.18 -7.69
CA MET A 139 -5.97 6.26 -6.65
C MET A 139 -5.55 7.70 -6.42
N TYR A 140 -5.63 8.16 -5.17
CA TYR A 140 -5.24 9.48 -4.71
C TYR A 140 -4.03 9.33 -3.77
N PHE A 141 -2.93 10.01 -4.06
CA PHE A 141 -1.71 9.96 -3.26
C PHE A 141 -1.25 11.37 -2.92
N GLY A 142 -0.63 11.54 -1.75
CA GLY A 142 -0.03 12.80 -1.33
C GLY A 142 0.24 12.88 0.17
N ASP A 143 0.60 14.07 0.61
CA ASP A 143 0.83 14.40 2.01
C ASP A 143 -0.51 14.67 2.73
N LEU A 144 -0.81 13.92 3.78
CA LEU A 144 -2.02 14.12 4.60
C LEU A 144 -2.00 15.44 5.37
N ASP A 145 -0.82 15.96 5.67
CA ASP A 145 -0.67 17.20 6.42
C ASP A 145 -0.82 18.45 5.51
N ASP A 146 -0.79 18.27 4.19
CA ASP A 146 -1.14 19.31 3.22
C ASP A 146 -2.64 19.26 2.89
N PRO A 147 -3.43 20.28 3.31
CA PRO A 147 -4.87 20.30 3.05
C PRO A 147 -5.24 20.39 1.56
N LYS A 148 -4.28 20.76 0.70
CA LYS A 148 -4.47 20.87 -0.76
C LYS A 148 -4.06 19.59 -1.51
N SER A 149 -3.48 18.62 -0.82
CA SER A 149 -3.08 17.37 -1.46
C SER A 149 -4.30 16.56 -1.92
N PRO A 150 -4.20 15.80 -3.02
CA PRO A 150 -5.33 15.02 -3.54
C PRO A 150 -5.91 14.05 -2.51
N VAL A 151 -5.06 13.40 -1.71
CA VAL A 151 -5.51 12.44 -0.69
C VAL A 151 -6.23 13.15 0.46
N SER A 152 -5.73 14.29 0.95
CA SER A 152 -6.38 15.06 2.02
C SER A 152 -7.74 15.59 1.58
N MET A 153 -7.83 16.14 0.36
CA MET A 153 -9.08 16.65 -0.19
C MET A 153 -10.15 15.56 -0.32
N VAL A 154 -9.79 14.38 -0.81
CA VAL A 154 -10.77 13.31 -1.00
C VAL A 154 -11.23 12.71 0.33
N LEU A 155 -10.33 12.51 1.29
CA LEU A 155 -10.66 11.98 2.61
C LEU A 155 -11.52 12.94 3.45
N LYS A 156 -11.39 14.25 3.23
CA LYS A 156 -12.26 15.26 3.87
C LYS A 156 -13.69 15.20 3.33
N ASN A 157 -13.88 14.86 2.06
CA ASN A 157 -15.16 14.98 1.35
C ASN A 157 -15.90 13.66 1.16
N ARG A 158 -15.26 12.52 1.39
CA ARG A 158 -15.80 11.19 1.16
C ARG A 158 -15.68 10.31 2.41
N LYS A 159 -16.63 9.41 2.60
CA LYS A 159 -16.51 8.33 3.58
C LYS A 159 -15.41 7.36 3.14
N TYR A 160 -14.74 6.80 4.11
CA TYR A 160 -13.69 5.81 3.87
C TYR A 160 -13.64 4.78 4.99
N LYS A 161 -13.02 3.66 4.69
CA LYS A 161 -12.67 2.61 5.64
C LYS A 161 -11.19 2.27 5.54
N THR A 162 -10.66 1.61 6.56
CA THR A 162 -9.35 0.97 6.56
C THR A 162 -9.53 -0.53 6.71
N LEU A 163 -8.54 -1.31 6.27
CA LEU A 163 -8.55 -2.75 6.51
C LEU A 163 -8.16 -3.03 7.96
N ILE A 164 -8.82 -4.02 8.57
CA ILE A 164 -8.50 -4.61 9.88
C ILE A 164 -8.23 -3.52 10.94
N PRO A 165 -9.19 -2.61 11.21
CA PRO A 165 -9.01 -1.51 12.17
C PRO A 165 -8.70 -2.02 13.60
N GLU A 166 -9.17 -3.22 13.96
CA GLU A 166 -8.92 -3.90 15.25
C GLU A 166 -7.44 -4.25 15.47
N ALA A 167 -6.63 -4.33 14.42
CA ALA A 167 -5.19 -4.56 14.55
C ALA A 167 -4.43 -3.35 15.15
N GLY A 168 -5.07 -2.18 15.25
CA GLY A 168 -4.51 -0.98 15.89
C GLY A 168 -3.26 -0.41 15.20
N THR A 169 -3.03 -0.75 13.95
CA THR A 169 -1.80 -0.39 13.20
C THR A 169 -1.79 1.04 12.67
N ARG A 170 -2.93 1.73 12.66
CA ARG A 170 -3.11 3.07 12.07
C ARG A 170 -2.59 3.13 10.63
N PRO A 171 -3.26 2.45 9.67
CA PRO A 171 -2.84 2.40 8.28
C PRO A 171 -2.91 3.76 7.59
N GLN A 172 -2.01 4.00 6.61
CA GLN A 172 -2.01 5.16 5.73
C GLN A 172 -2.55 4.81 4.33
N LEU A 173 -3.26 3.70 4.21
CA LEU A 173 -4.03 3.30 3.04
C LEU A 173 -5.51 3.29 3.39
N TYR A 174 -6.30 4.03 2.62
CA TYR A 174 -7.72 4.25 2.84
C TYR A 174 -8.54 3.78 1.63
N PHE A 175 -9.73 3.25 1.87
CA PHE A 175 -10.66 2.83 0.82
C PHE A 175 -11.92 3.69 0.89
N LEU A 176 -12.17 4.46 -0.16
CA LEU A 176 -13.37 5.31 -0.27
C LEU A 176 -14.59 4.43 -0.58
N ILE A 177 -15.70 4.75 0.09
CA ILE A 177 -16.97 4.02 0.01
C ILE A 177 -18.13 4.98 -0.26
#